data_40376a40dcdb27794b37decf5b9f306b
#
_entry.id   40376a40dcdb27794b37decf5b9f306b
#
_cell.length_a   1.000
_cell.length_b   1.000
_cell.length_c   1.000
_cell.angle_alpha   90.00
_cell.angle_beta   90.00
_cell.angle_gamma   90.00
#
_symmetry.space_group_name_H-M   'P 1'
#
loop_
_entity.id
_entity.type
_entity.pdbx_description
1 polymer ?
#
loop_
_entity_poly.entity_id
_entity_poly.type
_entity_poly.pdbx_seq_one_letter_code
_entity_poly.pdbx_strand_id
1 'polypeptide(L)'
;MSEIKLKYFGTDGVRGIANDTLTPELAFRLGRAGGAILTRHAQDDKKPVVIVGRDTRISGEMLQQAIIAGFLSVGIDVLRLGVITTPAVAFLVQNLEADAGVQITASHNPAADNGIKFFGNDGFKLSDELEFEIEQLLDSPVDDLPRPSAAGLGVVNNYPEGALKYLSFLQKTIPTDLEGMRIALDGANGATSGLLAHLFADLNADFVMMGTEPNGLNINDGVGSTHPEALAAFVTENEVQAGLAFDGDGDRLIAVDENGEIVDGDKIMYIVGKFMDAQGRLKHHTVVSTVMSNIGFYKALSEHGMTSVKTAVGDRYVMAEMLASGYNLGGEQSGHIIFRSE
;
A
#
# COMPACT_ATOMS: atom_id res chain seq x y z
N MET A 1 26.17 10.94 -10.77
CA MET A 1 25.11 11.87 -10.31
C MET A 1 25.26 11.96 -8.81
N SER A 2 25.22 13.15 -8.19
CA SER A 2 25.22 13.29 -6.74
C SER A 2 23.95 12.62 -6.20
N GLU A 3 24.11 11.80 -5.17
CA GLU A 3 23.00 11.15 -4.47
C GLU A 3 22.03 12.25 -3.96
N ILE A 4 20.76 12.18 -4.36
CA ILE A 4 19.73 13.12 -3.87
C ILE A 4 19.51 12.80 -2.40
N LYS A 5 19.75 13.76 -1.53
CA LYS A 5 19.49 13.62 -0.09
C LYS A 5 18.18 14.30 0.25
N LEU A 6 17.16 13.49 0.51
CA LEU A 6 15.84 13.94 0.96
C LEU A 6 15.86 14.28 2.47
N LYS A 7 15.05 15.24 2.87
CA LYS A 7 14.94 15.75 4.25
C LYS A 7 13.65 15.28 4.93
N TYR A 8 12.54 15.29 4.21
CA TYR A 8 11.21 14.94 4.70
C TYR A 8 10.78 13.55 4.22
N PHE A 9 11.07 13.24 2.96
CA PHE A 9 10.74 11.95 2.38
C PHE A 9 11.75 10.89 2.79
N GLY A 10 11.24 9.75 3.25
CA GLY A 10 11.98 8.50 3.43
C GLY A 10 11.69 7.53 2.29
N THR A 11 12.05 6.25 2.47
CA THR A 11 11.77 5.18 1.48
C THR A 11 10.27 4.98 1.22
N ASP A 12 9.41 5.50 2.10
CA ASP A 12 7.96 5.20 2.15
C ASP A 12 7.13 6.46 2.44
N GLY A 13 7.46 7.56 1.80
CA GLY A 13 6.83 8.86 1.98
C GLY A 13 7.32 9.63 3.21
N VAL A 14 6.56 10.60 3.66
CA VAL A 14 6.88 11.41 4.85
C VAL A 14 6.26 10.75 6.07
N ARG A 15 7.08 10.35 7.06
CA ARG A 15 6.65 9.68 8.29
C ARG A 15 7.08 10.45 9.54
N GLY A 16 6.31 10.32 10.62
CA GLY A 16 6.65 10.87 11.91
C GLY A 16 5.61 10.59 12.98
N ILE A 17 5.91 11.00 14.22
CA ILE A 17 4.94 10.99 15.30
C ILE A 17 3.85 12.02 14.96
N ALA A 18 2.61 11.56 14.93
CA ALA A 18 1.48 12.39 14.54
C ALA A 18 1.29 13.57 15.52
N ASN A 19 1.08 14.77 14.98
CA ASN A 19 0.93 16.03 15.70
C ASN A 19 2.17 16.48 16.51
N ASP A 20 3.32 15.88 16.21
CA ASP A 20 4.65 16.28 16.75
C ASP A 20 5.59 16.58 15.58
N THR A 21 6.18 15.56 14.96
CA THR A 21 7.04 15.71 13.78
C THR A 21 6.24 15.71 12.47
N LEU A 22 5.14 14.97 12.39
CA LEU A 22 4.18 15.02 11.29
C LEU A 22 2.95 15.83 11.71
N THR A 23 3.01 17.16 11.52
CA THR A 23 1.97 18.09 11.95
C THR A 23 0.93 18.34 10.86
N PRO A 24 -0.27 18.84 11.21
CA PRO A 24 -1.28 19.29 10.24
C PRO A 24 -0.77 20.38 9.31
N GLU A 25 0.09 21.30 9.80
CA GLU A 25 0.70 22.36 9.00
C GLU A 25 1.63 21.79 7.93
N LEU A 26 2.42 20.75 8.28
CA LEU A 26 3.26 20.07 7.31
C LEU A 26 2.38 19.33 6.28
N ALA A 27 1.33 18.63 6.71
CA ALA A 27 0.40 17.96 5.81
C ALA A 27 -0.28 18.93 4.84
N PHE A 28 -0.72 20.11 5.32
CA PHE A 28 -1.27 21.17 4.47
C PHE A 28 -0.25 21.64 3.41
N ARG A 29 1.00 21.89 3.83
CA ARG A 29 2.07 22.32 2.91
C ARG A 29 2.42 21.23 1.90
N LEU A 30 2.45 19.98 2.32
CA LEU A 30 2.63 18.82 1.44
C LEU A 30 1.50 18.73 0.40
N GLY A 31 0.26 19.00 0.79
CA GLY A 31 -0.88 19.06 -0.14
C GLY A 31 -0.72 20.16 -1.18
N ARG A 32 -0.26 21.36 -0.80
CA ARG A 32 0.01 22.44 -1.75
C ARG A 32 1.16 22.10 -2.70
N ALA A 33 2.32 21.74 -2.15
CA ALA A 33 3.52 21.46 -2.93
C ALA A 33 3.37 20.20 -3.79
N GLY A 34 2.94 19.09 -3.19
CA GLY A 34 2.71 17.83 -3.89
C GLY A 34 1.64 17.97 -4.97
N GLY A 35 0.54 18.67 -4.65
CA GLY A 35 -0.49 18.96 -5.63
C GLY A 35 0.04 19.70 -6.85
N ALA A 36 0.75 20.81 -6.64
CA ALA A 36 1.28 21.63 -7.73
C ALA A 36 2.27 20.86 -8.63
N ILE A 37 3.11 20.01 -8.04
CA ILE A 37 4.09 19.21 -8.80
C ILE A 37 3.42 18.06 -9.57
N LEU A 38 2.55 17.30 -8.90
CA LEU A 38 1.99 16.07 -9.47
C LEU A 38 0.91 16.36 -10.53
N THR A 39 0.25 17.50 -10.45
CA THR A 39 -0.80 17.87 -11.39
C THR A 39 -0.37 18.87 -12.47
N ARG A 40 0.91 19.24 -12.54
CA ARG A 40 1.45 20.19 -13.53
C ARG A 40 1.25 19.76 -14.99
N HIS A 41 0.98 18.47 -15.22
CA HIS A 41 0.73 17.91 -16.55
C HIS A 41 -0.76 17.69 -16.85
N ALA A 42 -1.65 18.06 -15.91
CA ALA A 42 -3.08 17.99 -16.13
C ALA A 42 -3.48 18.89 -17.33
N GLN A 43 -4.50 18.45 -18.06
CA GLN A 43 -4.98 19.21 -19.23
C GLN A 43 -5.65 20.51 -18.79
N ASP A 44 -5.39 21.60 -19.51
CA ASP A 44 -5.88 22.95 -19.17
C ASP A 44 -7.41 23.09 -19.11
N ASP A 45 -8.15 22.16 -19.72
CA ASP A 45 -9.61 22.18 -19.79
C ASP A 45 -10.32 21.44 -18.64
N LYS A 46 -9.56 20.75 -17.78
CA LYS A 46 -10.09 19.99 -16.63
C LYS A 46 -9.35 20.35 -15.36
N LYS A 47 -10.11 20.45 -14.25
CA LYS A 47 -9.47 20.52 -12.94
C LYS A 47 -8.77 19.22 -12.62
N PRO A 48 -7.53 19.27 -12.12
CA PRO A 48 -6.84 18.08 -11.65
C PRO A 48 -7.59 17.40 -10.51
N VAL A 49 -7.48 16.09 -10.42
CA VAL A 49 -8.12 15.27 -9.40
C VAL A 49 -7.08 14.45 -8.64
N VAL A 50 -7.10 14.56 -7.31
CA VAL A 50 -6.29 13.73 -6.42
C VAL A 50 -7.21 12.84 -5.59
N ILE A 51 -6.88 11.56 -5.47
CA ILE A 51 -7.59 10.66 -4.55
C ILE A 51 -6.87 10.57 -3.22
N VAL A 52 -7.62 10.50 -2.11
CA VAL A 52 -7.03 10.47 -0.77
C VAL A 52 -7.69 9.37 0.06
N GLY A 53 -6.88 8.40 0.48
CA GLY A 53 -7.24 7.33 1.39
C GLY A 53 -6.48 7.43 2.71
N ARG A 54 -6.88 6.64 3.71
CA ARG A 54 -6.19 6.51 5.00
C ARG A 54 -6.39 5.14 5.61
N ASP A 55 -5.55 4.80 6.57
CA ASP A 55 -5.77 3.69 7.48
C ASP A 55 -6.70 4.07 8.66
N THR A 56 -6.76 3.23 9.69
CA THR A 56 -7.66 3.37 10.83
C THR A 56 -7.13 4.23 11.96
N ARG A 57 -5.90 4.76 11.88
CA ARG A 57 -5.29 5.59 12.94
C ARG A 57 -6.14 6.80 13.25
N ILE A 58 -6.28 7.11 14.55
CA ILE A 58 -7.06 8.27 15.01
C ILE A 58 -6.53 9.59 14.41
N SER A 59 -5.23 9.73 14.25
CA SER A 59 -4.59 10.90 13.63
C SER A 59 -4.84 11.03 12.13
N GLY A 60 -5.31 9.95 11.48
CA GLY A 60 -5.55 9.92 10.04
C GLY A 60 -6.56 10.96 9.57
N GLU A 61 -7.66 11.15 10.30
CA GLU A 61 -8.67 12.17 9.94
C GLU A 61 -8.08 13.59 9.97
N MET A 62 -7.34 13.93 11.02
CA MET A 62 -6.72 15.26 11.17
C MET A 62 -5.76 15.54 10.00
N LEU A 63 -4.87 14.61 9.69
CA LEU A 63 -3.90 14.75 8.60
C LEU A 63 -4.58 14.78 7.23
N GLN A 64 -5.65 13.98 7.05
CA GLN A 64 -6.43 13.96 5.82
C GLN A 64 -7.09 15.31 5.55
N GLN A 65 -7.73 15.91 6.53
CA GLN A 65 -8.36 17.21 6.38
C GLN A 65 -7.33 18.30 6.06
N ALA A 66 -6.15 18.25 6.69
CA ALA A 66 -5.09 19.21 6.45
C ALA A 66 -4.52 19.13 5.01
N ILE A 67 -4.19 17.92 4.54
CA ILE A 67 -3.65 17.75 3.18
C ILE A 67 -4.71 18.06 2.11
N ILE A 68 -5.97 17.69 2.34
CA ILE A 68 -7.09 18.04 1.45
C ILE A 68 -7.21 19.56 1.35
N ALA A 69 -7.19 20.30 2.48
CA ALA A 69 -7.22 21.75 2.45
C ALA A 69 -6.06 22.33 1.61
N GLY A 70 -4.88 21.70 1.66
CA GLY A 70 -3.72 22.04 0.82
C GLY A 70 -4.04 21.91 -0.67
N PHE A 71 -4.58 20.76 -1.10
CA PHE A 71 -4.97 20.52 -2.51
C PHE A 71 -6.04 21.51 -2.98
N LEU A 72 -7.11 21.69 -2.22
CA LEU A 72 -8.20 22.59 -2.56
C LEU A 72 -7.69 24.03 -2.75
N SER A 73 -6.72 24.46 -1.92
CA SER A 73 -6.15 25.81 -1.94
C SER A 73 -5.33 26.13 -3.17
N VAL A 74 -4.89 25.12 -3.94
CA VAL A 74 -4.19 25.28 -5.21
C VAL A 74 -5.07 24.93 -6.42
N GLY A 75 -6.39 24.70 -6.20
CA GLY A 75 -7.36 24.49 -7.26
C GLY A 75 -7.58 23.04 -7.69
N ILE A 76 -7.14 22.08 -6.89
CA ILE A 76 -7.22 20.64 -7.19
C ILE A 76 -8.48 20.04 -6.52
N ASP A 77 -9.25 19.29 -7.28
CA ASP A 77 -10.39 18.54 -6.76
C ASP A 77 -9.91 17.24 -6.06
N VAL A 78 -10.62 16.84 -5.01
CA VAL A 78 -10.27 15.66 -4.23
C VAL A 78 -11.40 14.65 -4.18
N LEU A 79 -11.09 13.38 -4.47
CA LEU A 79 -11.95 12.25 -4.17
C LEU A 79 -11.49 11.61 -2.86
N ARG A 80 -12.30 11.73 -1.82
CA ARG A 80 -12.03 11.17 -0.50
C ARG A 80 -12.55 9.74 -0.42
N LEU A 81 -11.65 8.76 -0.31
CA LEU A 81 -11.97 7.33 -0.25
C LEU A 81 -12.38 6.85 1.15
N GLY A 82 -11.95 7.56 2.21
CA GLY A 82 -12.10 7.10 3.60
C GLY A 82 -11.02 6.11 4.01
N VAL A 83 -11.41 5.13 4.85
CA VAL A 83 -10.50 4.04 5.27
C VAL A 83 -10.42 3.02 4.14
N ILE A 84 -9.21 2.84 3.61
CA ILE A 84 -8.94 1.93 2.49
C ILE A 84 -7.45 1.54 2.50
N THR A 85 -7.10 0.43 1.87
CA THR A 85 -5.72 -0.07 1.80
C THR A 85 -4.84 0.73 0.85
N THR A 86 -3.53 0.73 1.09
CA THR A 86 -2.54 1.35 0.21
C THR A 86 -2.60 0.81 -1.23
N PRO A 87 -2.67 -0.52 -1.47
CA PRO A 87 -2.83 -1.04 -2.82
C PRO A 87 -4.11 -0.59 -3.53
N ALA A 88 -5.20 -0.37 -2.77
CA ALA A 88 -6.44 0.14 -3.34
C ALA A 88 -6.30 1.58 -3.84
N VAL A 89 -5.56 2.44 -3.13
CA VAL A 89 -5.26 3.80 -3.60
C VAL A 89 -4.47 3.75 -4.90
N ALA A 90 -3.39 2.97 -4.96
CA ALA A 90 -2.57 2.80 -6.16
C ALA A 90 -3.40 2.31 -7.37
N PHE A 91 -4.26 1.31 -7.17
CA PHE A 91 -5.18 0.81 -8.18
C PHE A 91 -6.18 1.87 -8.65
N LEU A 92 -6.79 2.59 -7.71
CA LEU A 92 -7.82 3.57 -8.01
C LEU A 92 -7.29 4.81 -8.73
N VAL A 93 -6.03 5.20 -8.52
CA VAL A 93 -5.39 6.27 -9.31
C VAL A 93 -5.49 5.95 -10.79
N GLN A 94 -5.09 4.77 -11.21
CA GLN A 94 -5.15 4.34 -12.60
C GLN A 94 -6.59 4.10 -13.07
N ASN A 95 -7.42 3.44 -12.25
CA ASN A 95 -8.78 3.07 -12.63
C ASN A 95 -9.72 4.27 -12.81
N LEU A 96 -9.47 5.37 -12.09
CA LEU A 96 -10.26 6.60 -12.15
C LEU A 96 -9.57 7.68 -13.00
N GLU A 97 -8.42 7.38 -13.60
CA GLU A 97 -7.59 8.35 -14.35
C GLU A 97 -7.32 9.62 -13.52
N ALA A 98 -7.04 9.45 -12.22
CA ALA A 98 -6.69 10.55 -11.34
C ALA A 98 -5.25 11.00 -11.58
N ASP A 99 -4.97 12.30 -11.37
CA ASP A 99 -3.64 12.87 -11.60
C ASP A 99 -2.62 12.45 -10.53
N ALA A 100 -3.10 12.10 -9.33
CA ALA A 100 -2.28 11.58 -8.25
C ALA A 100 -3.12 10.87 -7.17
N GLY A 101 -2.42 10.14 -6.30
CA GLY A 101 -3.00 9.52 -5.11
C GLY A 101 -2.23 9.82 -3.84
N VAL A 102 -2.93 9.79 -2.72
CA VAL A 102 -2.34 9.91 -1.39
C VAL A 102 -2.92 8.87 -0.45
N GLN A 103 -2.04 8.18 0.25
CA GLN A 103 -2.43 7.31 1.38
C GLN A 103 -1.83 7.85 2.67
N ILE A 104 -2.68 8.03 3.68
CA ILE A 104 -2.28 8.48 5.02
C ILE A 104 -2.17 7.24 5.91
N THR A 105 -0.94 6.84 6.18
CA THR A 105 -0.62 5.62 6.92
C THR A 105 0.85 5.59 7.34
N ALA A 106 1.14 4.87 8.40
CA ALA A 106 2.50 4.45 8.75
C ALA A 106 2.66 2.91 8.70
N SER A 107 1.83 2.22 7.86
CA SER A 107 1.89 0.78 7.62
C SER A 107 1.86 -0.02 8.93
N HIS A 108 2.93 -0.75 9.23
CA HIS A 108 3.04 -1.64 10.40
C HIS A 108 3.48 -0.95 11.71
N ASN A 109 3.70 0.38 11.70
CA ASN A 109 4.11 1.11 12.90
C ASN A 109 2.98 1.20 13.94
N PRO A 110 3.30 1.49 15.22
CA PRO A 110 2.30 1.76 16.26
C PRO A 110 1.37 2.94 15.94
N ALA A 111 0.24 3.03 16.63
CA ALA A 111 -0.80 4.05 16.38
C ALA A 111 -0.34 5.51 16.58
N ALA A 112 0.73 5.75 17.36
CA ALA A 112 1.29 7.09 17.56
C ALA A 112 1.95 7.66 16.30
N ASP A 113 2.47 6.79 15.43
CA ASP A 113 3.07 7.18 14.17
C ASP A 113 1.99 7.37 13.10
N ASN A 114 2.30 8.21 12.11
CA ASN A 114 1.54 8.28 10.87
C ASN A 114 2.47 8.67 9.71
N GLY A 115 1.95 8.67 8.49
CA GLY A 115 2.70 9.00 7.29
C GLY A 115 1.83 9.48 6.17
N ILE A 116 2.45 10.01 5.15
CA ILE A 116 1.82 10.49 3.91
C ILE A 116 2.61 9.89 2.75
N LYS A 117 2.01 8.94 2.05
CA LYS A 117 2.57 8.30 0.83
C LYS A 117 1.91 8.94 -0.39
N PHE A 118 2.70 9.33 -1.37
CA PHE A 118 2.22 9.86 -2.65
C PHE A 118 2.37 8.83 -3.76
N PHE A 119 1.42 8.87 -4.70
CA PHE A 119 1.40 8.05 -5.91
C PHE A 119 1.23 8.96 -7.12
N GLY A 120 2.00 8.72 -8.17
CA GLY A 120 1.82 9.37 -9.48
C GLY A 120 0.55 8.87 -10.19
N ASN A 121 0.22 9.48 -11.32
CA ASN A 121 -0.92 9.08 -12.15
C ASN A 121 -0.82 7.65 -12.71
N ASP A 122 0.36 7.08 -12.68
CA ASP A 122 0.66 5.68 -13.02
C ASP A 122 0.42 4.70 -11.84
N GLY A 123 0.01 5.19 -10.67
CA GLY A 123 -0.22 4.40 -9.46
C GLY A 123 1.06 3.94 -8.76
N PHE A 124 2.24 4.37 -9.20
CA PHE A 124 3.50 4.05 -8.53
C PHE A 124 3.90 5.13 -7.54
N LYS A 125 4.75 4.75 -6.58
CA LYS A 125 5.42 5.69 -5.67
C LYS A 125 6.26 6.68 -6.47
N LEU A 126 6.40 7.90 -5.94
CA LEU A 126 7.17 8.95 -6.60
C LEU A 126 8.64 8.57 -6.76
N SER A 127 9.29 9.12 -7.80
CA SER A 127 10.74 9.07 -7.93
C SER A 127 11.41 10.05 -6.95
N ASP A 128 12.68 9.79 -6.63
CA ASP A 128 13.48 10.68 -5.76
C ASP A 128 13.53 12.13 -6.30
N GLU A 129 13.50 12.29 -7.64
CA GLU A 129 13.49 13.60 -8.27
C GLU A 129 12.20 14.36 -7.98
N LEU A 130 11.03 13.71 -8.08
CA LEU A 130 9.73 14.33 -7.78
C LEU A 130 9.60 14.64 -6.28
N GLU A 131 10.04 13.73 -5.41
CA GLU A 131 10.08 13.96 -3.96
C GLU A 131 10.98 15.16 -3.64
N PHE A 132 12.13 15.27 -4.28
CA PHE A 132 13.04 16.42 -4.10
C PHE A 132 12.41 17.73 -4.60
N GLU A 133 11.74 17.75 -5.74
CA GLU A 133 11.03 18.93 -6.22
C GLU A 133 9.96 19.40 -5.21
N ILE A 134 9.22 18.48 -4.60
CA ILE A 134 8.25 18.80 -3.55
C ILE A 134 8.96 19.40 -2.34
N GLU A 135 10.10 18.83 -1.90
CA GLU A 135 10.86 19.37 -0.77
C GLU A 135 11.42 20.77 -1.03
N GLN A 136 11.83 21.06 -2.26
CA GLN A 136 12.27 22.42 -2.63
C GLN A 136 11.15 23.46 -2.42
N LEU A 137 9.91 23.10 -2.71
CA LEU A 137 8.77 23.98 -2.45
C LEU A 137 8.43 24.09 -0.97
N LEU A 138 8.61 23.01 -0.19
CA LEU A 138 8.42 23.03 1.26
C LEU A 138 9.45 23.92 1.96
N ASP A 139 10.69 23.93 1.52
CA ASP A 139 11.76 24.72 2.13
C ASP A 139 11.89 26.15 1.52
N SER A 140 11.07 26.46 0.50
CA SER A 140 11.03 27.81 -0.07
C SER A 140 10.58 28.83 0.97
N PRO A 141 11.31 29.94 1.15
CA PRO A 141 10.90 31.04 2.04
C PRO A 141 9.67 31.79 1.53
N VAL A 142 9.31 31.62 0.25
CA VAL A 142 8.18 32.27 -0.40
C VAL A 142 7.26 31.19 -0.97
N ASP A 143 5.97 31.28 -0.65
CA ASP A 143 4.93 30.42 -1.22
C ASP A 143 4.36 31.07 -2.48
N ASP A 144 4.98 30.79 -3.63
CA ASP A 144 4.55 31.26 -4.95
C ASP A 144 3.54 30.32 -5.63
N LEU A 145 3.04 29.28 -4.92
CA LEU A 145 2.06 28.34 -5.45
C LEU A 145 0.72 29.05 -5.76
N PRO A 146 -0.06 28.51 -6.71
CA PRO A 146 -1.35 29.10 -7.08
C PRO A 146 -2.26 29.34 -5.87
N ARG A 147 -2.99 30.47 -5.90
CA ARG A 147 -4.01 30.84 -4.91
C ARG A 147 -5.29 31.26 -5.63
N PRO A 148 -5.96 30.32 -6.32
CA PRO A 148 -7.20 30.63 -7.01
C PRO A 148 -8.29 31.05 -6.02
N SER A 149 -9.32 31.73 -6.51
CA SER A 149 -10.49 32.11 -5.73
C SER A 149 -11.79 31.70 -6.40
N ALA A 150 -12.88 31.76 -5.67
CA ALA A 150 -14.23 31.44 -6.16
C ALA A 150 -14.27 30.09 -6.90
N ALA A 151 -14.68 30.04 -8.15
CA ALA A 151 -14.78 28.82 -8.95
C ALA A 151 -13.43 28.15 -9.25
N GLY A 152 -12.32 28.84 -9.00
CA GLY A 152 -10.98 28.27 -9.14
C GLY A 152 -10.55 27.39 -7.98
N LEU A 153 -11.19 27.49 -6.80
CA LEU A 153 -10.91 26.59 -5.67
C LEU A 153 -11.29 25.15 -6.01
N GLY A 154 -10.50 24.18 -5.50
CA GLY A 154 -10.86 22.77 -5.57
C GLY A 154 -12.06 22.43 -4.71
N VAL A 155 -12.68 21.30 -4.98
CA VAL A 155 -13.79 20.74 -4.19
C VAL A 155 -13.45 19.35 -3.72
N VAL A 156 -14.02 18.92 -2.58
CA VAL A 156 -13.90 17.57 -2.10
C VAL A 156 -15.20 16.81 -2.27
N ASN A 157 -15.12 15.60 -2.85
CA ASN A 157 -16.23 14.68 -2.98
C ASN A 157 -15.90 13.37 -2.24
N ASN A 158 -16.85 12.82 -1.49
CA ASN A 158 -16.70 11.49 -0.93
C ASN A 158 -16.91 10.45 -2.03
N TYR A 159 -16.07 9.44 -2.06
CA TYR A 159 -16.12 8.37 -3.05
C TYR A 159 -16.02 6.99 -2.40
N PRO A 160 -17.03 6.58 -1.59
CA PRO A 160 -17.02 5.27 -0.92
C PRO A 160 -17.07 4.08 -1.90
N GLU A 161 -17.53 4.29 -3.12
CA GLU A 161 -17.59 3.30 -4.18
C GLU A 161 -16.19 2.78 -4.61
N GLY A 162 -15.14 3.51 -4.24
CA GLY A 162 -13.75 3.08 -4.47
C GLY A 162 -13.45 1.71 -3.87
N ALA A 163 -13.92 1.44 -2.65
CA ALA A 163 -13.76 0.15 -1.99
C ALA A 163 -14.39 -1.00 -2.79
N LEU A 164 -15.62 -0.81 -3.31
CA LEU A 164 -16.31 -1.81 -4.11
C LEU A 164 -15.61 -2.06 -5.46
N LYS A 165 -15.08 -1.01 -6.09
CA LYS A 165 -14.29 -1.17 -7.33
C LYS A 165 -13.03 -2.00 -7.09
N TYR A 166 -12.34 -1.75 -5.98
CA TYR A 166 -11.14 -2.49 -5.63
C TYR A 166 -11.46 -3.97 -5.30
N LEU A 167 -12.52 -4.23 -4.50
CA LEU A 167 -12.98 -5.59 -4.22
C LEU A 167 -13.33 -6.35 -5.51
N SER A 168 -14.07 -5.71 -6.43
CA SER A 168 -14.41 -6.29 -7.72
C SER A 168 -13.19 -6.58 -8.60
N PHE A 169 -12.12 -5.80 -8.47
CA PHE A 169 -10.85 -6.07 -9.12
C PHE A 169 -10.17 -7.30 -8.50
N LEU A 170 -10.06 -7.36 -7.16
CA LEU A 170 -9.43 -8.48 -6.46
C LEU A 170 -10.10 -9.82 -6.77
N GLN A 171 -11.44 -9.87 -6.78
CA GLN A 171 -12.20 -11.08 -7.14
C GLN A 171 -11.82 -11.63 -8.52
N LYS A 172 -11.57 -10.75 -9.49
CA LYS A 172 -11.19 -11.15 -10.85
C LYS A 172 -9.76 -11.69 -10.96
N THR A 173 -8.90 -11.45 -9.96
CA THR A 173 -7.54 -11.98 -9.94
C THR A 173 -7.48 -13.45 -9.52
N ILE A 174 -8.55 -13.96 -8.93
CA ILE A 174 -8.67 -15.35 -8.46
C ILE A 174 -9.53 -16.14 -9.45
N PRO A 175 -8.98 -17.16 -10.13
CA PRO A 175 -9.70 -17.89 -11.18
C PRO A 175 -10.71 -18.91 -10.65
N THR A 176 -10.65 -19.23 -9.35
CA THR A 176 -11.52 -20.20 -8.67
C THR A 176 -12.04 -19.61 -7.37
N ASP A 177 -13.18 -20.10 -6.88
CA ASP A 177 -13.65 -19.79 -5.54
C ASP A 177 -12.87 -20.55 -4.46
N LEU A 178 -13.17 -20.27 -3.21
CA LEU A 178 -12.57 -20.88 -2.04
C LEU A 178 -13.58 -21.79 -1.29
N GLU A 179 -14.61 -22.29 -1.98
CA GLU A 179 -15.62 -23.18 -1.40
C GLU A 179 -14.96 -24.40 -0.74
N GLY A 180 -15.33 -24.66 0.51
CA GLY A 180 -14.76 -25.73 1.34
C GLY A 180 -13.44 -25.39 2.04
N MET A 181 -12.88 -24.20 1.79
CA MET A 181 -11.75 -23.68 2.58
C MET A 181 -12.23 -22.91 3.79
N ARG A 182 -11.67 -23.24 4.96
CA ARG A 182 -11.87 -22.48 6.20
C ARG A 182 -10.59 -21.76 6.58
N ILE A 183 -10.64 -20.42 6.69
CA ILE A 183 -9.48 -19.53 6.75
C ILE A 183 -9.59 -18.60 7.95
N ALA A 184 -8.48 -18.35 8.66
CA ALA A 184 -8.38 -17.32 9.67
C ALA A 184 -7.83 -16.02 9.03
N LEU A 185 -8.45 -14.88 9.32
CA LEU A 185 -8.09 -13.58 8.77
C LEU A 185 -7.74 -12.62 9.91
N ASP A 186 -6.54 -12.04 9.87
CA ASP A 186 -6.09 -11.01 10.79
C ASP A 186 -5.94 -9.67 10.05
N GLY A 187 -6.85 -8.74 10.33
CA GLY A 187 -6.90 -7.42 9.71
C GLY A 187 -6.01 -6.37 10.38
N ALA A 188 -5.18 -6.73 11.37
CA ALA A 188 -4.30 -5.83 12.10
C ALA A 188 -5.02 -4.61 12.75
N ASN A 189 -6.34 -4.65 12.93
CA ASN A 189 -7.18 -3.47 13.21
C ASN A 189 -6.90 -2.30 12.25
N GLY A 190 -6.47 -2.60 11.04
CA GLY A 190 -6.03 -1.69 10.00
C GLY A 190 -7.07 -1.49 8.88
N ALA A 191 -6.59 -1.02 7.75
CA ALA A 191 -7.41 -0.66 6.60
C ALA A 191 -8.13 -1.85 5.94
N THR A 192 -7.62 -3.07 6.11
CA THR A 192 -8.23 -4.29 5.61
C THR A 192 -9.47 -4.70 6.39
N SER A 193 -9.63 -4.26 7.66
CA SER A 193 -10.71 -4.70 8.56
C SER A 193 -12.11 -4.59 7.95
N GLY A 194 -12.38 -3.54 7.18
CA GLY A 194 -13.67 -3.34 6.52
C GLY A 194 -13.82 -4.07 5.18
N LEU A 195 -12.77 -4.69 4.64
CA LEU A 195 -12.77 -5.29 3.31
C LEU A 195 -12.77 -6.83 3.35
N LEU A 196 -12.12 -7.42 4.38
CA LEU A 196 -11.87 -8.87 4.44
C LEU A 196 -13.15 -9.69 4.40
N ALA A 197 -14.14 -9.36 5.23
CA ALA A 197 -15.39 -10.11 5.28
C ALA A 197 -16.12 -10.12 3.92
N HIS A 198 -16.13 -8.98 3.22
CA HIS A 198 -16.75 -8.88 1.89
C HIS A 198 -15.99 -9.70 0.86
N LEU A 199 -14.65 -9.56 0.81
CA LEU A 199 -13.84 -10.27 -0.17
C LEU A 199 -13.96 -11.79 -0.01
N PHE A 200 -13.80 -12.31 1.21
CA PHE A 200 -13.78 -13.75 1.44
C PHE A 200 -15.18 -14.38 1.39
N ALA A 201 -16.24 -13.63 1.74
CA ALA A 201 -17.61 -14.07 1.51
C ALA A 201 -17.93 -14.18 -0.01
N ASP A 202 -17.51 -13.20 -0.80
CA ASP A 202 -17.70 -13.23 -2.26
C ASP A 202 -16.88 -14.33 -2.96
N LEU A 203 -15.81 -14.82 -2.31
CA LEU A 203 -15.02 -15.95 -2.75
C LEU A 203 -15.54 -17.30 -2.21
N ASN A 204 -16.69 -17.34 -1.54
CA ASN A 204 -17.30 -18.53 -0.92
C ASN A 204 -16.42 -19.23 0.13
N ALA A 205 -15.50 -18.54 0.77
CA ALA A 205 -14.72 -19.10 1.86
C ALA A 205 -15.55 -19.17 3.17
N ASP A 206 -15.33 -20.20 3.99
CA ASP A 206 -15.67 -20.15 5.42
C ASP A 206 -14.52 -19.47 6.15
N PHE A 207 -14.80 -18.49 7.02
CA PHE A 207 -13.73 -17.75 7.68
C PHE A 207 -14.06 -17.33 9.11
N VAL A 208 -12.99 -17.21 9.90
CA VAL A 208 -13.00 -16.59 11.23
C VAL A 208 -12.06 -15.38 11.22
N MET A 209 -12.35 -14.34 11.98
CA MET A 209 -11.57 -13.10 11.94
C MET A 209 -11.07 -12.68 13.31
N MET A 210 -9.88 -12.09 13.32
CA MET A 210 -9.30 -11.36 14.45
C MET A 210 -8.73 -10.03 13.97
N GLY A 211 -8.42 -9.10 14.88
CA GLY A 211 -7.83 -7.82 14.50
C GLY A 211 -8.69 -6.99 13.54
N THR A 212 -10.03 -7.04 13.68
CA THR A 212 -10.96 -6.36 12.76
C THR A 212 -11.90 -5.37 13.44
N GLU A 213 -11.58 -4.95 14.67
CA GLU A 213 -12.34 -3.97 15.44
C GLU A 213 -11.49 -2.71 15.73
N PRO A 214 -11.19 -1.89 14.71
CA PRO A 214 -10.33 -0.73 14.87
C PRO A 214 -10.99 0.33 15.77
N ASN A 215 -10.23 0.85 16.74
CA ASN A 215 -10.64 1.95 17.61
C ASN A 215 -9.80 3.23 17.43
N GLY A 216 -8.90 3.23 16.44
CA GLY A 216 -7.98 4.33 16.14
C GLY A 216 -6.64 4.27 16.87
N LEU A 217 -6.51 3.43 17.91
CA LEU A 217 -5.33 3.32 18.75
C LEU A 217 -4.72 1.91 18.78
N ASN A 218 -5.44 0.90 18.28
CA ASN A 218 -5.07 -0.50 18.36
C ASN A 218 -4.56 -1.12 17.04
N ILE A 219 -4.24 -0.29 16.04
CA ILE A 219 -3.67 -0.76 14.79
C ILE A 219 -2.30 -1.44 15.04
N ASN A 220 -2.11 -2.66 14.50
CA ASN A 220 -0.91 -3.50 14.66
C ASN A 220 -0.56 -3.87 16.11
N ASP A 221 -1.43 -3.63 17.09
CA ASP A 221 -1.14 -3.87 18.49
C ASP A 221 -1.36 -5.35 18.86
N GLY A 222 -0.29 -6.13 18.85
CA GLY A 222 -0.31 -7.58 19.12
C GLY A 222 -1.04 -8.41 18.06
N VAL A 223 -1.31 -7.84 16.88
CA VAL A 223 -2.01 -8.47 15.75
C VAL A 223 -1.35 -8.08 14.43
N GLY A 224 -1.71 -8.76 13.34
CA GLY A 224 -1.25 -8.46 12.00
C GLY A 224 0.09 -9.08 11.63
N SER A 225 0.60 -8.74 10.46
CA SER A 225 1.77 -9.38 9.84
C SER A 225 3.07 -9.25 10.64
N THR A 226 3.17 -8.32 11.58
CA THR A 226 4.33 -8.17 12.48
C THR A 226 4.20 -8.97 13.78
N HIS A 227 3.03 -9.58 14.03
CA HIS A 227 2.72 -10.44 15.17
C HIS A 227 2.05 -11.74 14.71
N PRO A 228 2.65 -12.48 13.75
CA PRO A 228 2.03 -13.67 13.14
C PRO A 228 1.82 -14.81 14.13
N GLU A 229 2.49 -14.80 15.29
CA GLU A 229 2.30 -15.75 16.37
C GLU A 229 0.88 -15.70 16.97
N ALA A 230 0.24 -14.53 16.98
CA ALA A 230 -1.15 -14.39 17.40
C ALA A 230 -2.08 -15.11 16.43
N LEU A 231 -1.87 -14.94 15.12
CA LEU A 231 -2.62 -15.67 14.10
C LEU A 231 -2.32 -17.18 14.15
N ALA A 232 -1.06 -17.60 14.41
CA ALA A 232 -0.69 -19.01 14.53
C ALA A 232 -1.48 -19.72 15.64
N ALA A 233 -1.60 -19.10 16.81
CA ALA A 233 -2.45 -19.60 17.89
C ALA A 233 -3.92 -19.66 17.47
N PHE A 234 -4.43 -18.58 16.84
CA PHE A 234 -5.82 -18.50 16.40
C PHE A 234 -6.18 -19.55 15.33
N VAL A 235 -5.27 -19.86 14.40
CA VAL A 235 -5.43 -20.92 13.39
C VAL A 235 -5.61 -22.29 14.06
N THR A 236 -4.72 -22.64 14.99
CA THR A 236 -4.75 -23.93 15.67
C THR A 236 -5.96 -24.09 16.61
N GLU A 237 -6.33 -23.01 17.33
CA GLU A 237 -7.50 -22.99 18.21
C GLU A 237 -8.83 -23.13 17.46
N ASN A 238 -8.93 -22.61 16.25
CA ASN A 238 -10.13 -22.67 15.42
C ASN A 238 -10.12 -23.83 14.40
N GLU A 239 -9.07 -24.65 14.38
CA GLU A 239 -8.91 -25.81 13.49
C GLU A 239 -9.16 -25.41 12.00
N VAL A 240 -8.56 -24.29 11.55
CA VAL A 240 -8.69 -23.81 10.17
C VAL A 240 -7.49 -24.23 9.32
N GLN A 241 -7.67 -24.26 8.00
CA GLN A 241 -6.69 -24.79 7.06
C GLN A 241 -5.54 -23.82 6.78
N ALA A 242 -5.78 -22.52 6.95
CA ALA A 242 -4.76 -21.48 6.75
C ALA A 242 -5.12 -20.20 7.49
N GLY A 243 -4.12 -19.38 7.78
CA GLY A 243 -4.28 -18.05 8.31
C GLY A 243 -3.61 -17.01 7.42
N LEU A 244 -4.18 -15.81 7.34
CA LEU A 244 -3.67 -14.68 6.56
C LEU A 244 -3.64 -13.43 7.45
N ALA A 245 -2.43 -12.92 7.77
CA ALA A 245 -2.23 -11.71 8.56
C ALA A 245 -1.76 -10.56 7.66
N PHE A 246 -2.49 -9.48 7.67
CA PHE A 246 -2.16 -8.24 6.97
C PHE A 246 -1.46 -7.25 7.91
N ASP A 247 -0.86 -6.20 7.37
CA ASP A 247 -0.42 -5.07 8.18
C ASP A 247 -1.45 -3.91 8.13
N GLY A 248 -1.15 -2.83 8.84
CA GLY A 248 -2.11 -1.75 9.08
C GLY A 248 -2.67 -1.07 7.82
N ASP A 249 -1.94 -1.04 6.71
CA ASP A 249 -2.41 -0.48 5.43
C ASP A 249 -2.60 -1.53 4.32
N GLY A 250 -2.42 -2.81 4.67
CA GLY A 250 -2.79 -3.94 3.82
C GLY A 250 -1.91 -4.12 2.59
N ASP A 251 -0.66 -3.68 2.63
CA ASP A 251 0.32 -3.89 1.56
C ASP A 251 1.25 -5.08 1.83
N ARG A 252 1.14 -5.73 3.01
CA ARG A 252 1.89 -6.92 3.41
C ARG A 252 0.97 -8.06 3.82
N LEU A 253 1.44 -9.27 3.57
CA LEU A 253 0.77 -10.51 3.96
C LEU A 253 1.80 -11.51 4.52
N ILE A 254 1.55 -12.02 5.71
CA ILE A 254 2.19 -13.22 6.26
C ILE A 254 1.11 -14.28 6.41
N ALA A 255 1.40 -15.50 5.99
CA ALA A 255 0.47 -16.60 6.11
C ALA A 255 0.89 -17.58 7.23
N VAL A 256 -0.06 -18.40 7.64
CA VAL A 256 0.14 -19.47 8.62
C VAL A 256 -0.54 -20.74 8.08
N ASP A 257 0.12 -21.89 8.20
CA ASP A 257 -0.46 -23.17 7.80
C ASP A 257 -1.36 -23.77 8.91
N GLU A 258 -1.98 -24.90 8.62
CA GLU A 258 -2.91 -25.61 9.54
C GLU A 258 -2.27 -26.08 10.84
N ASN A 259 -0.94 -26.16 10.92
CA ASN A 259 -0.19 -26.54 12.11
C ASN A 259 0.28 -25.33 12.95
N GLY A 260 -0.03 -24.11 12.52
CA GLY A 260 0.46 -22.89 13.15
C GLY A 260 1.89 -22.48 12.71
N GLU A 261 2.43 -23.10 11.66
CA GLU A 261 3.75 -22.75 11.15
C GLU A 261 3.70 -21.50 10.27
N ILE A 262 4.59 -20.55 10.52
CA ILE A 262 4.62 -19.27 9.79
C ILE A 262 5.15 -19.48 8.37
N VAL A 263 4.40 -18.97 7.41
CA VAL A 263 4.73 -18.89 5.98
C VAL A 263 5.03 -17.44 5.65
N ASP A 264 6.30 -17.06 5.75
CA ASP A 264 6.78 -15.69 5.51
C ASP A 264 6.80 -15.32 4.01
N GLY A 265 7.16 -14.07 3.70
CA GLY A 265 7.20 -13.58 2.33
C GLY A 265 8.11 -14.38 1.40
N ASP A 266 9.23 -14.92 1.89
CA ASP A 266 10.11 -15.78 1.10
C ASP A 266 9.41 -17.07 0.70
N LYS A 267 8.72 -17.74 1.67
CA LYS A 267 7.95 -18.95 1.40
C LYS A 267 6.78 -18.65 0.45
N ILE A 268 6.07 -17.53 0.64
CA ILE A 268 4.97 -17.12 -0.24
C ILE A 268 5.49 -16.91 -1.66
N MET A 269 6.57 -16.14 -1.84
CA MET A 269 7.18 -15.92 -3.16
C MET A 269 7.61 -17.23 -3.83
N TYR A 270 8.15 -18.18 -3.05
CA TYR A 270 8.53 -19.49 -3.57
C TYR A 270 7.30 -20.30 -4.03
N ILE A 271 6.25 -20.38 -3.20
CA ILE A 271 5.02 -21.12 -3.51
C ILE A 271 4.37 -20.56 -4.77
N VAL A 272 4.18 -19.25 -4.81
CA VAL A 272 3.56 -18.56 -5.95
C VAL A 272 4.44 -18.66 -7.20
N GLY A 273 5.74 -18.42 -7.05
CA GLY A 273 6.71 -18.53 -8.16
C GLY A 273 6.69 -19.91 -8.79
N LYS A 274 6.75 -20.96 -7.96
CA LYS A 274 6.67 -22.36 -8.42
C LYS A 274 5.35 -22.67 -9.14
N PHE A 275 4.23 -22.17 -8.62
CA PHE A 275 2.93 -22.34 -9.25
C PHE A 275 2.84 -21.60 -10.59
N MET A 276 3.30 -20.36 -10.66
CA MET A 276 3.34 -19.58 -11.90
C MET A 276 4.27 -20.21 -12.94
N ASP A 277 5.44 -20.70 -12.50
CA ASP A 277 6.43 -21.33 -13.37
C ASP A 277 5.88 -22.62 -14.01
N ALA A 278 5.25 -23.47 -13.20
CA ALA A 278 4.61 -24.70 -13.68
C ALA A 278 3.50 -24.45 -14.73
N GLN A 279 2.90 -23.26 -14.73
CA GLN A 279 1.91 -22.83 -15.72
C GLN A 279 2.51 -22.05 -16.90
N GLY A 280 3.83 -21.89 -16.94
CA GLY A 280 4.52 -21.07 -17.96
C GLY A 280 4.22 -19.58 -17.86
N ARG A 281 3.78 -19.11 -16.69
CA ARG A 281 3.41 -17.69 -16.44
C ARG A 281 4.51 -16.89 -15.74
N LEU A 282 5.51 -17.55 -15.13
CA LEU A 282 6.63 -16.85 -14.50
C LEU A 282 7.63 -16.39 -15.58
N LYS A 283 7.70 -15.09 -15.81
CA LYS A 283 8.60 -14.52 -16.81
C LYS A 283 10.07 -14.78 -16.44
N HIS A 284 10.81 -15.27 -17.42
CA HIS A 284 12.25 -15.58 -17.29
C HIS A 284 12.57 -16.59 -16.17
N HIS A 285 11.60 -17.36 -15.68
CA HIS A 285 11.75 -18.28 -14.54
C HIS A 285 12.37 -17.58 -13.31
N THR A 286 12.04 -16.28 -13.10
CA THR A 286 12.74 -15.42 -12.15
C THR A 286 11.77 -14.72 -11.19
N VAL A 287 12.13 -14.71 -9.89
CA VAL A 287 11.50 -13.94 -8.84
C VAL A 287 12.44 -12.83 -8.39
N VAL A 288 11.99 -11.58 -8.35
CA VAL A 288 12.78 -10.47 -7.82
C VAL A 288 12.62 -10.43 -6.30
N SER A 289 13.74 -10.38 -5.56
CA SER A 289 13.73 -10.32 -4.09
C SER A 289 14.74 -9.29 -3.58
N THR A 290 14.76 -9.04 -2.28
CA THR A 290 15.76 -8.16 -1.67
C THR A 290 16.94 -8.96 -1.11
N VAL A 291 18.00 -8.25 -0.72
CA VAL A 291 19.18 -8.84 -0.04
C VAL A 291 18.84 -9.45 1.32
N MET A 292 17.64 -9.19 1.86
CA MET A 292 17.16 -9.74 3.15
C MET A 292 16.59 -11.14 3.05
N SER A 293 16.28 -11.63 1.84
CA SER A 293 15.72 -12.98 1.65
C SER A 293 16.67 -14.07 2.13
N ASN A 294 16.09 -15.12 2.72
CA ASN A 294 16.82 -16.23 3.32
C ASN A 294 17.56 -17.06 2.27
N ILE A 295 18.72 -17.61 2.62
CA ILE A 295 19.49 -18.51 1.72
C ILE A 295 18.69 -19.74 1.28
N GLY A 296 17.77 -20.22 2.13
CA GLY A 296 16.87 -21.33 1.82
C GLY A 296 15.95 -21.04 0.65
N PHE A 297 15.46 -19.79 0.52
CA PHE A 297 14.66 -19.33 -0.62
C PHE A 297 15.41 -19.50 -1.94
N TYR A 298 16.64 -19.01 -2.01
CA TYR A 298 17.47 -19.12 -3.24
C TYR A 298 17.78 -20.57 -3.62
N LYS A 299 18.06 -21.43 -2.62
CA LYS A 299 18.28 -22.87 -2.84
C LYS A 299 17.03 -23.54 -3.39
N ALA A 300 15.87 -23.28 -2.77
CA ALA A 300 14.59 -23.85 -3.21
C ALA A 300 14.22 -23.41 -4.64
N LEU A 301 14.45 -22.16 -5.01
CA LEU A 301 14.26 -21.70 -6.39
C LEU A 301 15.17 -22.47 -7.36
N SER A 302 16.47 -22.57 -7.05
CA SER A 302 17.45 -23.25 -7.90
C SER A 302 17.15 -24.73 -8.10
N GLU A 303 16.70 -25.43 -7.06
CA GLU A 303 16.31 -26.85 -7.12
C GLU A 303 15.11 -27.11 -8.06
N HIS A 304 14.30 -26.07 -8.33
CA HIS A 304 13.18 -26.13 -9.26
C HIS A 304 13.41 -25.41 -10.58
N GLY A 305 14.68 -25.10 -10.91
CA GLY A 305 15.03 -24.46 -12.18
C GLY A 305 14.68 -22.97 -12.26
N MET A 306 14.30 -22.35 -11.16
CA MET A 306 14.03 -20.93 -11.05
C MET A 306 15.25 -20.16 -10.53
N THR A 307 15.26 -18.85 -10.77
CA THR A 307 16.31 -17.94 -10.30
C THR A 307 15.73 -16.76 -9.52
N SER A 308 16.59 -16.01 -8.85
CA SER A 308 16.20 -14.75 -8.21
C SER A 308 17.20 -13.65 -8.54
N VAL A 309 16.68 -12.45 -8.82
CA VAL A 309 17.44 -11.21 -8.88
C VAL A 309 17.28 -10.48 -7.55
N LYS A 310 18.41 -9.99 -7.00
CA LYS A 310 18.47 -9.33 -5.69
C LYS A 310 18.55 -7.83 -5.84
N THR A 311 17.70 -7.11 -5.12
CA THR A 311 17.74 -5.66 -5.02
C THR A 311 18.14 -5.20 -3.62
N ALA A 312 18.33 -3.89 -3.44
CA ALA A 312 18.34 -3.27 -2.12
C ALA A 312 16.97 -3.45 -1.42
N VAL A 313 16.94 -3.26 -0.10
CA VAL A 313 15.72 -3.35 0.69
C VAL A 313 14.78 -2.18 0.36
N GLY A 314 13.54 -2.50 0.09
CA GLY A 314 12.46 -1.56 -0.24
C GLY A 314 11.70 -1.97 -1.51
N ASP A 315 10.39 -2.00 -1.42
CA ASP A 315 9.47 -2.40 -2.49
C ASP A 315 9.68 -1.60 -3.79
N ARG A 316 10.04 -0.31 -3.69
CA ARG A 316 10.36 0.54 -4.84
C ARG A 316 11.55 0.02 -5.66
N TYR A 317 12.57 -0.56 -5.02
CA TYR A 317 13.72 -1.14 -5.73
C TYR A 317 13.35 -2.46 -6.39
N VAL A 318 12.51 -3.27 -5.74
CA VAL A 318 11.94 -4.50 -6.33
C VAL A 318 11.12 -4.14 -7.56
N MET A 319 10.22 -3.16 -7.45
CA MET A 319 9.38 -2.71 -8.57
C MET A 319 10.21 -2.14 -9.71
N ALA A 320 11.22 -1.31 -9.42
CA ALA A 320 12.10 -0.72 -10.45
C ALA A 320 12.83 -1.81 -11.25
N GLU A 321 13.35 -2.85 -10.58
CA GLU A 321 13.98 -3.98 -11.24
C GLU A 321 12.97 -4.78 -12.08
N MET A 322 11.78 -5.04 -11.55
CA MET A 322 10.72 -5.73 -12.27
C MET A 322 10.32 -4.98 -13.56
N LEU A 323 10.25 -3.64 -13.49
CA LEU A 323 9.95 -2.79 -14.65
C LEU A 323 11.07 -2.82 -15.67
N ALA A 324 12.32 -2.65 -15.23
CA ALA A 324 13.48 -2.55 -16.11
C ALA A 324 13.77 -3.85 -16.85
N SER A 325 13.58 -5.00 -16.19
CA SER A 325 13.94 -6.32 -16.71
C SER A 325 12.75 -7.17 -17.17
N GLY A 326 11.52 -6.65 -17.04
CA GLY A 326 10.31 -7.34 -17.51
C GLY A 326 9.87 -8.51 -16.64
N TYR A 327 10.27 -8.56 -15.36
CA TYR A 327 9.80 -9.58 -14.41
C TYR A 327 8.38 -9.30 -13.94
N ASN A 328 7.66 -10.36 -13.55
CA ASN A 328 6.25 -10.25 -13.17
C ASN A 328 5.91 -10.78 -11.76
N LEU A 329 6.91 -11.26 -11.01
CA LEU A 329 6.79 -11.62 -9.61
C LEU A 329 8.01 -11.11 -8.85
N GLY A 330 7.77 -10.45 -7.74
CA GLY A 330 8.81 -10.01 -6.81
C GLY A 330 8.24 -9.71 -5.44
N GLY A 331 9.11 -9.37 -4.49
CA GLY A 331 8.67 -9.02 -3.15
C GLY A 331 9.77 -9.05 -2.11
N GLU A 332 9.35 -9.03 -0.86
CA GLU A 332 10.20 -8.99 0.32
C GLU A 332 9.79 -10.07 1.33
N GLN A 333 10.75 -10.52 2.14
CA GLN A 333 10.50 -11.45 3.24
C GLN A 333 9.42 -10.94 4.22
N SER A 334 9.29 -9.62 4.35
CA SER A 334 8.28 -8.95 5.18
C SER A 334 6.83 -9.19 4.72
N GLY A 335 6.62 -9.84 3.58
CA GLY A 335 5.30 -10.15 3.03
C GLY A 335 4.77 -9.16 2.01
N HIS A 336 5.56 -8.16 1.59
CA HIS A 336 5.20 -7.29 0.47
C HIS A 336 5.45 -8.03 -0.84
N ILE A 337 4.39 -8.52 -1.47
CA ILE A 337 4.45 -9.34 -2.69
C ILE A 337 3.88 -8.54 -3.85
N ILE A 338 4.64 -8.49 -4.95
CA ILE A 338 4.30 -7.69 -6.12
C ILE A 338 4.02 -8.61 -7.30
N PHE A 339 2.83 -8.50 -7.85
CA PHE A 339 2.44 -9.12 -9.11
C PHE A 339 2.32 -8.04 -10.18
N ARG A 340 2.87 -8.31 -11.36
CA ARG A 340 2.65 -7.48 -12.54
C ARG A 340 1.92 -8.30 -13.60
N SER A 341 0.79 -7.78 -14.05
CA SER A 341 0.19 -8.20 -15.31
C SER A 341 1.00 -7.65 -16.49
N GLU A 342 0.83 -8.23 -17.67
CA GLU A 342 1.44 -7.72 -18.91
C GLU A 342 0.93 -6.33 -19.29
#